data_e3dd12869860f8b90be67768841446cd
#
_entry.id   e3dd12869860f8b90be67768841446cd
#
_cell.length_a   1.000
_cell.length_b   1.000
_cell.length_c   1.000
_cell.angle_alpha   90.00
_cell.angle_beta   90.00
_cell.angle_gamma   90.00
#
_symmetry.space_group_name_H-M   'P 1'
#
loop_
_entity.id
_entity.type
_entity.pdbx_description
1 polymer ?
#
loop_
_entity_poly.entity_id
_entity_poly.type
_entity_poly.pdbx_seq_one_letter_code
_entity_poly.pdbx_strand_id
1 'polypeptide(L)'
;GLYHAPLPWTPLLAQIRTQLVDFVGQPLNGLLLNYYRDGQDSMGWHSDDEAELGRDPIVVSLSLGGGRRFDLRRKGQQRIEHSLHLDHGSLLVMRGSTQHYWQHQIAKTRKSCAPRLNLTFRYVLDGDGFAHEQ
;
A
#
# COMPACT_ATOMS: atom_id res chain seq x y z
N GLY A 1 10.81 -14.37 6.03
CA GLY A 1 10.85 -12.93 5.87
C GLY A 1 11.55 -12.24 7.02
N LEU A 2 11.91 -11.00 6.79
CA LEU A 2 12.53 -10.20 7.83
C LEU A 2 11.50 -9.83 8.89
N TYR A 3 11.87 -10.02 10.16
CA TYR A 3 11.06 -9.56 11.27
C TYR A 3 11.36 -8.09 11.53
N HIS A 4 10.32 -7.27 11.49
CA HIS A 4 10.42 -5.87 11.85
C HIS A 4 9.69 -5.65 13.17
N ALA A 5 10.39 -5.08 14.15
CA ALA A 5 9.76 -4.73 15.41
C ALA A 5 8.65 -3.71 15.16
N PRO A 6 7.46 -3.90 15.75
CA PRO A 6 6.41 -2.91 15.61
C PRO A 6 6.82 -1.60 16.28
N LEU A 7 6.43 -0.49 15.63
CA LEU A 7 6.68 0.85 16.12
C LEU A 7 5.37 1.48 16.59
N PRO A 8 5.39 2.31 17.64
CA PRO A 8 4.19 3.00 18.06
C PRO A 8 3.72 4.01 17.01
N TRP A 9 2.42 4.22 16.96
CA TRP A 9 1.85 5.25 16.09
C TRP A 9 2.29 6.64 16.57
N THR A 10 2.84 7.45 15.66
CA THR A 10 3.07 8.86 15.97
C THR A 10 1.74 9.61 16.00
N PRO A 11 1.65 10.77 16.67
CA PRO A 11 0.41 11.54 16.67
C PRO A 11 -0.11 11.88 15.26
N LEU A 12 0.80 12.24 14.35
CA LEU A 12 0.42 12.54 12.96
C LEU A 12 -0.14 11.34 12.23
N LEU A 13 0.53 10.20 12.32
CA LEU A 13 0.08 8.97 11.67
C LEU A 13 -1.24 8.47 12.26
N ALA A 14 -1.42 8.59 13.57
CA ALA A 14 -2.68 8.24 14.23
C ALA A 14 -3.83 9.15 13.76
N GLN A 15 -3.56 10.43 13.54
CA GLN A 15 -4.54 11.37 13.03
C GLN A 15 -4.96 11.03 11.59
N ILE A 16 -4.00 10.72 10.74
CA ILE A 16 -4.28 10.28 9.36
C ILE A 16 -5.11 8.99 9.39
N ARG A 17 -4.72 8.02 10.23
CA ARG A 17 -5.46 6.77 10.38
C ARG A 17 -6.92 7.01 10.76
N THR A 18 -7.18 7.90 11.72
CA THR A 18 -8.54 8.21 12.16
C THR A 18 -9.38 8.73 10.99
N GLN A 19 -8.84 9.63 10.18
CA GLN A 19 -9.54 10.14 9.00
C GLN A 19 -9.82 9.05 7.98
N LEU A 20 -8.86 8.14 7.75
CA LEU A 20 -9.02 7.05 6.79
C LEU A 20 -10.02 6.00 7.28
N VAL A 21 -10.03 5.71 8.59
CA VAL A 21 -11.02 4.80 9.20
C VAL A 21 -12.43 5.34 8.96
N ASP A 22 -12.64 6.64 9.18
CA ASP A 22 -13.94 7.27 8.92
C ASP A 22 -14.32 7.18 7.44
N PHE A 23 -13.35 7.37 6.55
CA PHE A 23 -13.60 7.34 5.11
C PHE A 23 -13.97 5.94 4.61
N VAL A 24 -13.25 4.91 5.03
CA VAL A 24 -13.47 3.54 4.54
C VAL A 24 -14.49 2.76 5.35
N GLY A 25 -14.84 3.24 6.54
CA GLY A 25 -15.89 2.62 7.36
C GLY A 25 -15.45 1.34 8.07
N GLN A 26 -14.15 1.14 8.29
CA GLN A 26 -13.64 0.00 9.04
C GLN A 26 -12.35 0.35 9.77
N PRO A 27 -12.00 -0.40 10.84
CA PRO A 27 -10.73 -0.20 11.53
C PRO A 27 -9.52 -0.46 10.65
N LEU A 28 -8.44 0.29 10.91
CA LEU A 28 -7.13 0.09 10.30
C LEU A 28 -6.11 0.11 11.44
N ASN A 29 -5.35 -0.96 11.60
CA ASN A 29 -4.41 -1.09 12.71
C ASN A 29 -2.97 -1.33 12.27
N GLY A 30 -2.72 -1.55 10.99
CA GLY A 30 -1.40 -1.78 10.46
C GLY A 30 -1.00 -0.70 9.47
N LEU A 31 0.27 -0.32 9.46
CA LEU A 31 0.84 0.65 8.53
C LEU A 31 2.16 0.12 8.01
N LEU A 32 2.28 0.08 6.68
CA LEU A 32 3.51 -0.23 5.99
C LEU A 32 4.00 1.02 5.28
N LEU A 33 5.26 1.40 5.53
CA LEU A 33 5.89 2.53 4.88
C LEU A 33 6.86 2.03 3.83
N ASN A 34 6.69 2.46 2.58
CA ASN A 34 7.60 2.18 1.49
C ASN A 34 8.17 3.48 0.94
N TYR A 35 9.49 3.58 0.91
CA TYR A 35 10.18 4.77 0.41
C TYR A 35 10.88 4.44 -0.91
N TYR A 36 10.57 5.23 -1.92
CA TYR A 36 11.15 5.12 -3.26
C TYR A 36 12.03 6.34 -3.47
N ARG A 37 13.36 6.14 -3.51
CA ARG A 37 14.34 7.24 -3.62
C ARG A 37 14.28 7.91 -4.99
N ASP A 38 14.06 7.09 -6.02
CA ASP A 38 14.00 7.52 -7.42
C ASP A 38 13.30 6.43 -8.26
N GLY A 39 13.41 6.52 -9.58
CA GLY A 39 12.79 5.57 -10.50
C GLY A 39 13.37 4.16 -10.46
N GLN A 40 14.52 3.95 -9.85
CA GLN A 40 15.14 2.63 -9.75
C GLN A 40 14.60 1.80 -8.59
N ASP A 41 13.98 2.44 -7.60
CA ASP A 41 13.25 1.70 -6.56
C ASP A 41 11.89 1.28 -7.10
N SER A 42 11.49 0.06 -6.76
CA SER A 42 10.30 -0.57 -7.32
C SER A 42 9.69 -1.55 -6.34
N MET A 43 8.46 -1.94 -6.63
CA MET A 43 7.78 -3.04 -5.97
C MET A 43 7.28 -4.00 -7.06
N GLY A 44 7.76 -5.25 -7.03
CA GLY A 44 7.35 -6.24 -8.03
C GLY A 44 5.90 -6.67 -7.89
N TRP A 45 5.46 -7.48 -8.85
CA TRP A 45 4.10 -8.00 -8.88
C TRP A 45 3.77 -8.77 -7.61
N HIS A 46 2.71 -8.38 -6.91
CA HIS A 46 2.27 -9.04 -5.69
C HIS A 46 0.79 -8.74 -5.41
N SER A 47 0.25 -9.46 -4.43
CA SER A 47 -1.05 -9.17 -3.83
C SER A 47 -0.85 -9.05 -2.32
N ASP A 48 -1.70 -8.28 -1.65
CA ASP A 48 -1.74 -8.22 -0.18
C ASP A 48 -2.72 -9.30 0.30
N ASP A 49 -2.27 -10.56 0.24
CA ASP A 49 -3.08 -11.74 0.49
C ASP A 49 -2.58 -12.61 1.65
N GLU A 50 -1.74 -12.05 2.51
CA GLU A 50 -1.28 -12.75 3.71
C GLU A 50 -2.47 -13.11 4.62
N ALA A 51 -2.39 -14.27 5.26
CA ALA A 51 -3.48 -14.78 6.09
C ALA A 51 -3.88 -13.80 7.20
N GLU A 52 -2.93 -13.03 7.73
CA GLU A 52 -3.15 -12.04 8.79
C GLU A 52 -4.09 -10.92 8.38
N LEU A 53 -4.27 -10.69 7.07
CA LEU A 53 -5.13 -9.63 6.55
C LEU A 53 -6.59 -10.08 6.38
N GLY A 54 -6.86 -11.37 6.52
CA GLY A 54 -8.19 -11.91 6.30
C GLY A 54 -8.51 -12.13 4.82
N ARG A 55 -9.77 -12.43 4.53
CA ARG A 55 -10.19 -12.90 3.22
C ARG A 55 -10.24 -11.81 2.15
N ASP A 56 -10.91 -10.72 2.43
CA ASP A 56 -11.12 -9.62 1.47
C ASP A 56 -10.66 -8.32 2.12
N PRO A 57 -9.33 -8.11 2.26
CA PRO A 57 -8.83 -6.96 3.00
C PRO A 57 -9.10 -5.66 2.26
N ILE A 58 -9.36 -4.59 3.03
CA ILE A 58 -9.30 -3.24 2.52
C ILE A 58 -7.87 -2.73 2.72
N VAL A 59 -7.25 -2.30 1.64
CA VAL A 59 -5.90 -1.74 1.64
C VAL A 59 -5.99 -0.30 1.18
N VAL A 60 -5.57 0.62 2.03
CA VAL A 60 -5.66 2.06 1.78
C VAL A 60 -4.25 2.60 1.57
N SER A 61 -3.96 3.08 0.37
CA SER A 61 -2.63 3.52 -0.03
C SER A 61 -2.62 5.03 -0.25
N LEU A 62 -1.86 5.74 0.58
CA LEU A 62 -1.65 7.18 0.46
C LEU A 62 -0.27 7.44 -0.13
N SER A 63 -0.21 8.20 -1.22
CA SER A 63 1.03 8.53 -1.91
C SER A 63 1.45 9.96 -1.61
N LEU A 64 2.71 10.15 -1.23
CA LEU A 64 3.30 11.47 -0.95
C LEU A 64 4.58 11.61 -1.77
N GLY A 65 4.80 12.80 -2.33
CA GLY A 65 6.00 13.09 -3.10
C GLY A 65 5.86 12.81 -4.59
N GLY A 66 6.86 12.20 -5.20
CA GLY A 66 6.89 11.98 -6.64
C GLY A 66 5.84 10.99 -7.13
N GLY A 67 5.26 11.26 -8.31
CA GLY A 67 4.28 10.38 -8.91
C GLY A 67 4.91 9.13 -9.51
N ARG A 68 4.21 8.01 -9.40
CA ARG A 68 4.64 6.73 -10.00
C ARG A 68 3.45 6.02 -10.61
N ARG A 69 3.71 5.24 -11.65
CA ARG A 69 2.70 4.41 -12.29
C ARG A 69 2.46 3.16 -11.46
N PHE A 70 1.20 2.83 -11.23
CA PHE A 70 0.72 1.66 -10.53
C PHE A 70 -0.01 0.77 -11.52
N ASP A 71 0.45 -0.46 -11.69
CA ASP A 71 -0.10 -1.39 -12.66
C ASP A 71 -0.88 -2.51 -11.97
N LEU A 72 -1.95 -2.94 -12.61
CA LEU A 72 -2.78 -4.07 -12.17
C LEU A 72 -2.87 -5.11 -13.27
N ARG A 73 -2.74 -6.38 -12.89
CA ARG A 73 -2.99 -7.53 -13.77
C ARG A 73 -3.73 -8.62 -13.00
N ARG A 74 -4.46 -9.46 -13.71
CA ARG A 74 -5.09 -10.63 -13.08
C ARG A 74 -4.02 -11.66 -12.72
N LYS A 75 -4.21 -12.34 -11.59
CA LYS A 75 -3.34 -13.47 -11.20
C LYS A 75 -3.32 -14.49 -12.32
N GLY A 76 -2.13 -15.02 -12.62
CA GLY A 76 -1.94 -16.00 -13.68
C GLY A 76 -1.84 -15.42 -15.09
N GLN A 77 -2.01 -14.12 -15.25
CA GLN A 77 -1.90 -13.44 -16.54
C GLN A 77 -0.66 -12.56 -16.57
N GLN A 78 -0.06 -12.41 -17.76
CA GLN A 78 1.12 -11.55 -17.95
C GLN A 78 0.73 -10.12 -18.34
N ARG A 79 -0.45 -9.94 -18.91
CA ARG A 79 -0.88 -8.66 -19.46
C ARG A 79 -1.27 -7.68 -18.37
N ILE A 80 -0.75 -6.46 -18.45
CA ILE A 80 -1.21 -5.34 -17.62
C ILE A 80 -2.60 -4.95 -18.12
N GLU A 81 -3.60 -5.00 -17.24
CA GLU A 81 -4.97 -4.63 -17.62
C GLU A 81 -5.32 -3.20 -17.27
N HIS A 82 -4.75 -2.66 -16.19
CA HIS A 82 -5.02 -1.29 -15.75
C HIS A 82 -3.74 -0.65 -15.28
N SER A 83 -3.61 0.64 -15.54
CA SER A 83 -2.51 1.46 -15.03
C SER A 83 -3.08 2.77 -14.50
N LEU A 84 -2.64 3.15 -13.31
CA LEU A 84 -3.00 4.41 -12.67
C LEU A 84 -1.72 5.18 -12.41
N HIS A 85 -1.81 6.50 -12.46
CA HIS A 85 -0.71 7.36 -12.04
C HIS A 85 -1.00 7.87 -10.63
N LEU A 86 -0.17 7.48 -9.66
CA LEU A 86 -0.36 7.85 -8.25
C LEU A 86 0.47 9.09 -7.96
N ASP A 87 -0.16 10.24 -8.02
CA ASP A 87 0.44 11.54 -7.76
C ASP A 87 0.47 11.86 -6.26
N HIS A 88 1.22 12.91 -5.92
CA HIS A 88 1.27 13.42 -4.55
C HIS A 88 -0.12 13.68 -3.99
N GLY A 89 -0.39 13.12 -2.81
CA GLY A 89 -1.69 13.27 -2.14
C GLY A 89 -2.79 12.35 -2.64
N SER A 90 -2.50 11.45 -3.61
CA SER A 90 -3.52 10.52 -4.09
C SER A 90 -3.78 9.42 -3.08
N LEU A 91 -5.03 9.01 -3.00
CA LEU A 91 -5.49 7.93 -2.14
C LEU A 91 -6.08 6.83 -3.00
N LEU A 92 -5.52 5.63 -2.90
CA LEU A 92 -6.00 4.44 -3.59
C LEU A 92 -6.57 3.47 -2.57
N VAL A 93 -7.83 3.08 -2.76
CA VAL A 93 -8.48 2.09 -1.90
C VAL A 93 -8.72 0.83 -2.71
N MET A 94 -8.10 -0.27 -2.30
CA MET A 94 -8.34 -1.60 -2.86
C MET A 94 -9.23 -2.37 -1.88
N ARG A 95 -10.34 -2.89 -2.37
CA ARG A 95 -11.33 -3.55 -1.52
C ARG A 95 -11.99 -4.73 -2.23
N GLY A 96 -12.89 -5.42 -1.53
CA GLY A 96 -13.56 -6.60 -2.06
C GLY A 96 -12.54 -7.68 -2.38
N SER A 97 -12.68 -8.35 -3.50
CA SER A 97 -11.84 -9.48 -3.90
C SER A 97 -10.56 -9.08 -4.65
N THR A 98 -10.17 -7.80 -4.59
CA THR A 98 -9.01 -7.29 -5.34
C THR A 98 -7.75 -8.10 -5.08
N GLN A 99 -7.43 -8.37 -3.81
CA GLN A 99 -6.20 -9.08 -3.46
C GLN A 99 -6.29 -10.58 -3.81
N HIS A 100 -7.48 -11.09 -3.98
CA HIS A 100 -7.68 -12.50 -4.33
C HIS A 100 -7.43 -12.77 -5.82
N TYR A 101 -7.83 -11.86 -6.70
CA TYR A 101 -7.78 -12.07 -8.15
C TYR A 101 -6.74 -11.23 -8.88
N TRP A 102 -6.19 -10.21 -8.25
CA TRP A 102 -5.31 -9.24 -8.91
C TRP A 102 -3.96 -9.14 -8.25
N GLN A 103 -2.95 -8.83 -9.07
CA GLN A 103 -1.62 -8.42 -8.63
C GLN A 103 -1.37 -6.99 -9.05
N HIS A 104 -0.52 -6.30 -8.28
CA HIS A 104 -0.14 -4.93 -8.59
C HIS A 104 1.37 -4.74 -8.45
N GLN A 105 1.89 -3.71 -9.09
CA GLN A 105 3.31 -3.36 -9.05
C GLN A 105 3.52 -1.86 -9.20
N ILE A 106 4.69 -1.41 -8.72
CA ILE A 106 5.31 -0.14 -9.10
C ILE A 106 6.59 -0.52 -9.85
N ALA A 107 6.57 -0.44 -11.17
CA ALA A 107 7.72 -0.83 -11.99
C ALA A 107 8.82 0.24 -11.94
N LYS A 108 10.07 -0.20 -12.15
CA LYS A 108 11.18 0.73 -12.36
C LYS A 108 10.90 1.62 -13.55
N THR A 109 11.42 2.84 -13.51
CA THR A 109 11.31 3.77 -14.62
C THR A 109 12.62 4.52 -14.82
N ARG A 110 12.94 4.84 -16.07
CA ARG A 110 14.08 5.68 -16.41
C ARG A 110 13.75 7.16 -16.35
N LYS A 111 12.47 7.50 -16.23
CA LYS A 111 12.05 8.91 -16.09
C LYS A 111 12.55 9.45 -14.77
N SER A 112 12.92 10.74 -14.76
CA SER A 112 13.28 11.41 -13.53
C SER A 112 12.08 11.45 -12.58
N CYS A 113 12.29 11.00 -11.34
CA CYS A 113 11.24 10.95 -10.34
C CYS A 113 11.75 11.55 -9.03
N ALA A 114 10.96 12.43 -8.43
CA ALA A 114 11.18 12.87 -7.07
C ALA A 114 10.97 11.69 -6.11
N PRO A 115 11.57 11.73 -4.90
CA PRO A 115 11.32 10.70 -3.91
C PRO A 115 9.83 10.57 -3.59
N ARG A 116 9.40 9.32 -3.35
CA ARG A 116 8.01 9.00 -3.02
C ARG A 116 7.94 8.22 -1.73
N LEU A 117 7.04 8.63 -0.85
CA LEU A 117 6.68 7.86 0.34
C LEU A 117 5.27 7.31 0.15
N ASN A 118 5.12 6.02 0.33
CA ASN A 118 3.82 5.36 0.29
C ASN A 118 3.45 4.86 1.67
N LEU A 119 2.26 5.23 2.13
CA LEU A 119 1.70 4.77 3.39
C LEU A 119 0.55 3.83 3.08
N THR A 120 0.72 2.55 3.43
CA THR A 120 -0.30 1.53 3.18
C THR A 120 -0.92 1.11 4.51
N PHE A 121 -2.19 1.46 4.69
CA PHE A 121 -2.95 1.14 5.91
C PHE A 121 -3.78 -0.12 5.68
N ARG A 122 -3.76 -1.03 6.66
CA ARG A 122 -4.47 -2.30 6.59
C ARG A 122 -5.02 -2.66 7.97
N TYR A 123 -5.93 -3.64 8.01
CA TYR A 123 -6.38 -4.24 9.25
C TYR A 123 -5.77 -5.63 9.38
N VAL A 124 -4.94 -5.82 10.39
CA VAL A 124 -4.30 -7.09 10.70
C VAL A 124 -5.11 -7.78 11.79
N LEU A 125 -5.58 -9.00 11.54
CA LEU A 125 -6.53 -9.69 12.40
C LEU A 125 -6.02 -9.92 13.82
N ASP A 126 -4.72 -10.23 13.96
CA ASP A 126 -4.09 -10.44 15.26
C ASP A 126 -3.16 -9.28 15.61
N GLY A 127 -3.41 -8.11 15.02
CA GLY A 127 -2.54 -6.97 15.18
C GLY A 127 -2.84 -6.17 16.43
N ASP A 128 -1.77 -5.64 17.03
CA ASP A 128 -1.83 -4.82 18.23
C ASP A 128 -1.87 -3.32 17.92
N GLY A 129 -2.11 -2.96 16.66
CA GLY A 129 -2.20 -1.56 16.26
C GLY A 129 -0.86 -0.88 16.09
N PHE A 130 0.14 -1.58 15.61
CA PHE A 130 1.48 -1.05 15.41
C PHE A 130 1.73 -0.62 13.97
N ALA A 131 2.58 0.40 13.80
CA ALA A 131 3.14 0.74 12.51
C ALA A 131 4.36 -0.14 12.24
N HIS A 132 4.55 -0.50 10.97
CA HIS A 132 5.71 -1.27 10.52
C HIS A 132 6.46 -0.48 9.45
N GLU A 133 7.78 -0.59 9.46
CA GLU A 133 8.66 0.03 8.49
C GLU A 133 9.40 -1.07 7.70
N GLN A 134 9.48 -0.88 6.39
CA GLN A 134 10.27 -1.75 5.52
C GLN A 134 11.47 -1.02 4.96
#